data_0e8855e2d9b58859d4136a4636c46cb2
#
_entry.id   0e8855e2d9b58859d4136a4636c46cb2
#
_cell.length_a   1.000
_cell.length_b   1.000
_cell.length_c   1.000
_cell.angle_alpha   90.00
_cell.angle_beta   90.00
_cell.angle_gamma   90.00
#
_symmetry.space_group_name_H-M   'P 1'
#
loop_
_entity.id
_entity.type
_entity.pdbx_description
1 polymer ?
#
loop_
_entity_poly.entity_id
_entity_poly.type
_entity_poly.pdbx_seq_one_letter_code
_entity_poly.pdbx_strand_id
1 'polypeptide(L)'
;MKTLVKYEDVVDKLRALDEFGEIGECVTVVRMRSNGDDAPDKNNPAQTDCMAVMLVMSGGVDIEVNMDYYRVEADSMMVIPPRTLVNIRAVDRGSIDVYLLFMAQSFLQEININY
;
A
#
# COMPACT_ATOMS: atom_id res chain seq x y z
N MET A 1 -2.61 -20.91 2.53
CA MET A 1 -1.91 -19.94 3.42
C MET A 1 -1.17 -18.92 2.57
N LYS A 2 -1.28 -17.65 2.91
CA LYS A 2 -0.57 -16.61 2.19
C LYS A 2 0.85 -16.48 2.72
N THR A 3 1.81 -16.37 1.81
CA THR A 3 3.20 -16.12 2.17
C THR A 3 3.37 -14.66 2.57
N LEU A 4 4.11 -14.42 3.65
CA LEU A 4 4.45 -13.07 4.06
C LEU A 4 5.44 -12.47 3.06
N VAL A 5 5.09 -11.34 2.45
CA VAL A 5 5.94 -10.67 1.47
C VAL A 5 6.90 -9.75 2.21
N LYS A 6 8.18 -9.89 1.94
CA LYS A 6 9.22 -9.07 2.56
C LYS A 6 9.30 -7.69 1.92
N TYR A 7 9.78 -6.72 2.67
CA TYR A 7 9.92 -5.35 2.20
C TYR A 7 10.69 -5.26 0.88
N GLU A 8 11.79 -6.00 0.74
CA GLU A 8 12.60 -6.01 -0.48
C GLU A 8 11.79 -6.46 -1.70
N ASP A 9 10.93 -7.45 -1.52
CA ASP A 9 10.09 -7.96 -2.60
C ASP A 9 8.97 -6.98 -2.96
N VAL A 10 8.45 -6.27 -1.97
CA VAL A 10 7.48 -5.18 -2.21
C VAL A 10 8.13 -4.08 -3.05
N VAL A 11 9.32 -3.67 -2.68
CA VAL A 11 10.07 -2.62 -3.40
C VAL A 11 10.33 -3.03 -4.84
N ASP A 12 10.74 -4.28 -5.07
CA ASP A 12 11.02 -4.78 -6.42
C ASP A 12 9.78 -4.70 -7.32
N LYS A 13 8.61 -5.03 -6.78
CA LYS A 13 7.36 -4.91 -7.53
C LYS A 13 7.01 -3.46 -7.83
N LEU A 14 7.25 -2.56 -6.89
CA LEU A 14 6.86 -1.16 -7.01
C LEU A 14 7.77 -0.37 -7.93
N ARG A 15 9.01 -0.81 -8.13
CA ARG A 15 9.97 -0.11 -9.01
C ARG A 15 9.49 0.02 -10.45
N ALA A 16 8.60 -0.85 -10.87
CA ALA A 16 8.04 -0.80 -12.22
C ALA A 16 6.99 0.29 -12.40
N LEU A 17 6.54 0.91 -11.32
CA LEU A 17 5.52 1.96 -11.38
C LEU A 17 6.16 3.31 -11.72
N ASP A 18 5.40 4.15 -12.42
CA ASP A 18 5.91 5.41 -12.98
C ASP A 18 6.39 6.40 -11.93
N GLU A 19 5.69 6.50 -10.82
CA GLU A 19 6.03 7.47 -9.78
C GLU A 19 6.46 6.75 -8.51
N PHE A 20 7.65 6.20 -8.57
CA PHE A 20 8.28 5.47 -7.49
C PHE A 20 9.40 6.31 -6.88
N GLY A 21 9.50 6.32 -5.57
CA GLY A 21 10.58 7.00 -4.85
C GLY A 21 11.01 6.22 -3.62
N GLU A 22 12.27 6.39 -3.25
CA GLU A 22 12.80 5.81 -2.03
C GLU A 22 13.37 6.91 -1.14
N ILE A 23 13.15 6.77 0.17
CA ILE A 23 13.73 7.65 1.18
C ILE A 23 14.65 6.78 2.03
N GLY A 24 15.96 6.87 1.79
CA GLY A 24 16.91 5.96 2.41
C GLY A 24 16.69 4.53 1.96
N GLU A 25 17.01 3.57 2.82
CA GLU A 25 16.90 2.15 2.51
C GLU A 25 15.63 1.49 3.05
N CYS A 26 14.84 2.24 3.83
CA CYS A 26 13.76 1.65 4.63
C CYS A 26 12.38 2.21 4.34
N VAL A 27 12.25 3.20 3.48
CA VAL A 27 10.98 3.84 3.17
C VAL A 27 10.82 3.97 1.67
N THR A 28 9.67 3.54 1.17
CA THR A 28 9.33 3.61 -0.25
C THR A 28 8.01 4.34 -0.41
N VAL A 29 7.95 5.25 -1.38
CA VAL A 29 6.75 6.01 -1.70
C VAL A 29 6.37 5.74 -3.14
N VAL A 30 5.09 5.47 -3.37
CA VAL A 30 4.54 5.30 -4.71
C VAL A 30 3.32 6.20 -4.84
N ARG A 31 3.24 6.91 -5.95
CA ARG A 31 2.02 7.63 -6.32
C ARG A 31 1.38 6.94 -7.51
N MET A 32 0.13 6.59 -7.36
CA MET A 32 -0.66 6.01 -8.44
C MET A 32 -1.71 7.00 -8.88
N ARG A 33 -1.58 7.45 -10.13
CA ARG A 33 -2.54 8.34 -10.77
C ARG A 33 -2.90 7.71 -12.08
N SER A 34 -4.12 7.53 -12.35
CA SER A 34 -4.57 7.21 -13.69
C SER A 34 -6.00 6.73 -13.72
N ASN A 35 -6.29 6.00 -14.74
CA ASN A 35 -7.56 5.39 -15.03
C ASN A 35 -7.79 4.06 -14.29
N GLY A 36 -6.93 3.70 -13.36
CA GLY A 36 -7.08 2.48 -12.59
C GLY A 36 -6.54 1.22 -13.25
N ASP A 37 -5.99 1.33 -14.45
CA ASP A 37 -5.43 0.16 -15.15
C ASP A 37 -4.11 -0.30 -14.52
N ASP A 38 -3.42 0.62 -13.84
CA ASP A 38 -2.16 0.34 -13.18
C ASP A 38 -2.34 -0.04 -11.71
N ALA A 39 -3.56 -0.29 -11.28
CA ALA A 39 -3.81 -0.68 -9.90
C ALA A 39 -3.08 -1.98 -9.58
N PRO A 40 -2.46 -2.07 -8.39
CA PRO A 40 -1.82 -3.33 -8.00
C PRO A 40 -2.85 -4.45 -7.97
N ASP A 41 -2.35 -5.67 -8.08
CA ASP A 41 -3.11 -6.91 -8.26
C ASP A 41 -4.43 -6.92 -7.51
N LYS A 42 -5.53 -6.62 -8.21
CA LYS A 42 -6.86 -6.70 -7.63
C LYS A 42 -7.19 -8.15 -7.30
N ASN A 43 -7.89 -8.34 -6.19
CA ASN A 43 -8.33 -9.67 -5.77
C ASN A 43 -7.18 -10.65 -5.55
N ASN A 44 -6.03 -10.13 -5.16
CA ASN A 44 -4.87 -10.94 -4.81
C ASN A 44 -4.43 -10.59 -3.38
N PRO A 45 -5.00 -11.25 -2.37
CA PRO A 45 -4.67 -10.93 -0.98
C PRO A 45 -3.19 -11.11 -0.68
N ALA A 46 -2.63 -10.18 0.08
CA ALA A 46 -1.23 -10.20 0.43
C ALA A 46 -1.01 -9.75 1.87
N GLN A 47 0.02 -10.28 2.50
CA GLN A 47 0.55 -9.81 3.78
C GLN A 47 1.99 -9.40 3.56
N THR A 48 2.38 -8.26 4.13
CA THR A 48 3.76 -7.80 4.08
C THR A 48 4.33 -7.67 5.48
N ASP A 49 5.65 -7.62 5.59
CA ASP A 49 6.32 -7.39 6.87
C ASP A 49 6.51 -5.89 7.15
N CYS A 50 6.01 -5.02 6.30
CA CYS A 50 6.16 -3.58 6.45
C CYS A 50 4.85 -2.93 6.89
N MET A 51 4.97 -1.74 7.47
CA MET A 51 3.82 -0.87 7.69
C MET A 51 3.52 -0.15 6.38
N ALA A 52 2.25 -0.07 6.02
CA ALA A 52 1.83 0.68 4.84
C ALA A 52 0.88 1.81 5.25
N VAL A 53 0.97 2.91 4.53
CA VAL A 53 0.04 4.02 4.66
C VAL A 53 -0.52 4.31 3.27
N MET A 54 -1.84 4.35 3.16
CA MET A 54 -2.52 4.69 1.92
C MET A 54 -3.22 6.03 2.11
N LEU A 55 -2.83 7.02 1.31
CA LEU A 55 -3.44 8.34 1.33
C LEU A 55 -4.16 8.56 0.01
N VAL A 56 -5.47 8.68 0.05
CA VAL A 56 -6.29 8.89 -1.14
C VAL A 56 -6.49 10.38 -1.33
N MET A 57 -6.00 10.91 -2.45
CA MET A 57 -6.13 12.33 -2.80
C MET A 57 -7.37 12.58 -3.64
N SER A 58 -7.70 11.67 -4.54
CA SER A 58 -8.94 11.74 -5.33
C SER A 58 -9.39 10.34 -5.71
N GLY A 59 -10.69 10.19 -5.97
CA GLY A 59 -11.29 8.90 -6.24
C GLY A 59 -11.52 8.10 -4.98
N GLY A 60 -11.61 6.79 -5.10
CA GLY A 60 -11.82 5.89 -3.97
C GLY A 60 -11.27 4.51 -4.22
N VAL A 61 -10.95 3.81 -3.15
CA VAL A 61 -10.42 2.45 -3.17
C VAL A 61 -11.28 1.58 -2.26
N ASP A 62 -11.76 0.47 -2.79
CA ASP A 62 -12.43 -0.56 -2.01
C ASP A 62 -11.41 -1.61 -1.61
N ILE A 63 -11.22 -1.80 -0.32
CA ILE A 63 -10.17 -2.63 0.23
C ILE A 63 -10.71 -3.55 1.32
N GLU A 64 -10.20 -4.77 1.35
CA GLU A 64 -10.42 -5.71 2.44
C GLU A 64 -9.19 -5.71 3.33
N VAL A 65 -9.39 -5.54 4.62
CA VAL A 65 -8.32 -5.58 5.61
C VAL A 65 -8.71 -6.60 6.68
N ASN A 66 -7.96 -7.69 6.78
CA ASN A 66 -8.29 -8.82 7.66
C ASN A 66 -9.73 -9.29 7.47
N MET A 67 -10.17 -9.36 6.20
CA MET A 67 -11.50 -9.82 5.78
C MET A 67 -12.64 -8.82 6.04
N ASP A 68 -12.37 -7.66 6.60
CA ASP A 68 -13.36 -6.58 6.74
C ASP A 68 -13.26 -5.63 5.55
N TYR A 69 -14.40 -5.14 5.09
CA TYR A 69 -14.46 -4.24 3.93
C TYR A 69 -14.44 -2.79 4.34
N TYR A 70 -13.63 -2.01 3.62
CA TYR A 70 -13.56 -0.57 3.82
C TYR A 70 -13.55 0.14 2.47
N ARG A 71 -14.14 1.32 2.42
CA ARG A 71 -13.94 2.22 1.31
C ARG A 71 -13.16 3.43 1.80
N VAL A 72 -12.03 3.68 1.17
CA VAL A 72 -11.17 4.82 1.47
C VAL A 72 -11.36 5.85 0.36
N GLU A 73 -11.90 7.01 0.70
CA GLU A 73 -12.21 8.05 -0.26
C GLU A 73 -11.25 9.22 -0.15
N ALA A 74 -11.43 10.20 -1.04
CA ALA A 74 -10.58 11.39 -1.09
C ALA A 74 -10.45 12.06 0.26
N ASP A 75 -9.25 12.55 0.54
CA ASP A 75 -8.87 13.19 1.79
C ASP A 75 -8.88 12.25 3.00
N SER A 76 -8.83 10.94 2.75
CA SER A 76 -8.77 9.93 3.80
C SER A 76 -7.44 9.17 3.74
N MET A 77 -7.05 8.66 4.89
CA MET A 77 -5.81 7.91 5.05
C MET A 77 -6.10 6.61 5.79
N MET A 78 -5.46 5.53 5.37
CA MET A 78 -5.53 4.26 6.06
C MET A 78 -4.12 3.80 6.42
N VAL A 79 -3.92 3.45 7.69
CA VAL A 79 -2.67 2.88 8.16
C VAL A 79 -2.84 1.37 8.28
N ILE A 80 -1.93 0.63 7.67
CA ILE A 80 -1.98 -0.83 7.63
C ILE A 80 -0.73 -1.37 8.33
N PRO A 81 -0.88 -1.92 9.54
CA PRO A 81 0.25 -2.48 10.27
C PRO A 81 0.86 -3.69 9.56
N PRO A 82 2.10 -4.07 9.91
CA PRO A 82 2.71 -5.28 9.37
C PRO A 82 1.86 -6.52 9.62
N ARG A 83 1.95 -7.48 8.73
CA ARG A 83 1.27 -8.78 8.79
C ARG A 83 -0.25 -8.72 8.70
N THR A 84 -0.78 -7.59 8.30
CA THR A 84 -2.21 -7.43 8.02
C THR A 84 -2.52 -8.00 6.64
N LEU A 85 -3.55 -8.81 6.53
CA LEU A 85 -3.99 -9.34 5.24
C LEU A 85 -4.78 -8.27 4.52
N VAL A 86 -4.32 -7.89 3.33
CA VAL A 86 -4.90 -6.81 2.54
C VAL A 86 -5.26 -7.32 1.16
N ASN A 87 -6.44 -6.94 0.68
CA ASN A 87 -6.89 -7.27 -0.66
C ASN A 87 -7.58 -6.06 -1.27
N ILE A 88 -7.01 -5.52 -2.34
CA ILE A 88 -7.64 -4.42 -3.07
C ILE A 88 -8.72 -5.01 -3.97
N ARG A 89 -9.98 -4.61 -3.73
CA ARG A 89 -11.13 -5.14 -4.45
C ARG A 89 -11.46 -4.31 -5.67
N ALA A 90 -11.37 -2.99 -5.56
CA ALA A 90 -11.70 -2.10 -6.66
C ALA A 90 -11.05 -0.74 -6.47
N VAL A 91 -10.79 -0.08 -7.57
CA VAL A 91 -10.23 1.28 -7.60
C VAL A 91 -11.07 2.08 -8.57
N ASP A 92 -11.48 3.29 -8.19
CA ASP A 92 -12.27 4.14 -9.07
C ASP A 92 -11.48 4.47 -10.35
N ARG A 93 -12.17 4.42 -11.48
CA ARG A 93 -11.55 4.71 -12.77
C ARG A 93 -11.61 6.20 -13.07
N GLY A 94 -10.57 6.67 -13.76
CA GLY A 94 -10.57 7.98 -14.39
C GLY A 94 -10.13 9.14 -13.52
N SER A 95 -10.11 9.00 -12.20
CA SER A 95 -9.76 10.11 -11.32
C SER A 95 -9.01 9.69 -10.08
N ILE A 96 -8.38 8.53 -10.09
CA ILE A 96 -7.67 8.04 -8.92
C ILE A 96 -6.33 8.76 -8.74
N ASP A 97 -6.04 9.17 -7.52
CA ASP A 97 -4.76 9.72 -7.12
C ASP A 97 -4.50 9.24 -5.70
N VAL A 98 -3.56 8.33 -5.52
CA VAL A 98 -3.27 7.67 -4.25
C VAL A 98 -1.77 7.64 -4.02
N TYR A 99 -1.36 8.00 -2.80
CA TYR A 99 0.00 7.77 -2.33
C TYR A 99 0.02 6.50 -1.49
N LEU A 100 0.99 5.65 -1.75
CA LEU A 100 1.27 4.48 -0.93
C LEU A 100 2.68 4.64 -0.35
N LEU A 101 2.77 4.51 0.96
CA LEU A 101 4.02 4.61 1.69
C LEU A 101 4.25 3.27 2.37
N PHE A 102 5.42 2.68 2.15
CA PHE A 102 5.81 1.42 2.79
C PHE A 102 7.05 1.66 3.65
N MET A 103 7.01 1.20 4.88
CA MET A 103 8.10 1.36 5.84
C MET A 103 8.56 0.00 6.35
N ALA A 104 9.86 -0.26 6.22
CA ALA A 104 10.44 -1.52 6.71
C ALA A 104 10.40 -1.57 8.24
N GLN A 105 10.38 -2.79 8.80
CA GLN A 105 10.39 -2.97 10.25
C GLN A 105 11.62 -2.36 10.91
N SER A 106 12.77 -2.42 10.26
CA SER A 106 13.98 -1.81 10.80
C SER A 106 13.82 -0.31 11.03
N PHE A 107 13.12 0.37 10.12
CA PHE A 107 12.82 1.80 10.29
C PHE A 107 11.88 2.02 11.48
N LEU A 108 10.84 1.20 11.61
CA LEU A 108 9.89 1.32 12.71
C LEU A 108 10.56 1.12 14.07
N GLN A 109 11.51 0.20 14.15
CA GLN A 109 12.29 -0.05 15.36
C GLN A 109 13.17 1.16 15.71
N GLU A 110 13.80 1.78 14.71
CA GLU A 110 14.62 2.97 14.92
C GLU A 110 13.83 4.13 15.51
N ILE A 111 12.56 4.28 15.16
CA ILE A 111 11.73 5.36 15.66
C ILE A 111 10.82 4.91 16.82
N ASN A 112 11.13 3.76 17.42
CA ASN A 112 10.41 3.22 18.59
C ASN A 112 8.94 2.91 18.37
N ILE A 113 8.58 2.46 17.16
CA ILE A 113 7.24 1.95 16.90
C ILE A 113 7.30 0.43 16.93
N ASN A 114 6.52 -0.18 17.81
CA ASN A 114 6.44 -1.63 17.97
C ASN A 114 5.14 -2.18 17.40
N TYR A 115 5.27 -3.07 16.46
CA TYR A 115 4.15 -3.78 15.87
C TYR A 115 4.44 -5.27 15.79
#